data_760a8b22e3771fce551de80130f76182
#
_entry.id   760a8b22e3771fce551de80130f76182
#
_cell.length_a   1.000
_cell.length_b   1.000
_cell.length_c   1.000
_cell.angle_alpha   90.00
_cell.angle_beta   90.00
_cell.angle_gamma   90.00
#
_symmetry.space_group_name_H-M   'P 1'
#
loop_
_entity.id
_entity.type
_entity.pdbx_description
1 polymer ?
#
loop_
_entity_poly.entity_id
_entity_poly.type
_entity_poly.pdbx_seq_one_letter_code
_entity_poly.pdbx_strand_id
1 'polypeptide(L)'
;MNLKCAIVDDEPLALGLLESYVNKTPFLELVGKYSSAVQAIKELPEKHIDLLFLDIQMPELNGLEFSKMVDSGTRIVFTTAFDQYAIDGYKVNALDYLLKPISYVDFLQAANKAVQWFELLQQPKEEIQSIFVKSEYKLVQIELSKILYIEGLKDYLKIYEEDSPKPILLSLIHISEPTRQEAIS
;
A
#
# COMPACT_ATOMS: atom_id res chain seq x y z
N MET A 1 6.76 -0.94 -15.99
CA MET A 1 5.41 -1.33 -15.53
C MET A 1 4.41 -0.36 -16.12
N ASN A 2 3.26 -0.82 -16.59
CA ASN A 2 2.19 0.06 -17.08
C ASN A 2 0.97 -0.14 -16.17
N LEU A 3 0.47 0.94 -15.55
CA LEU A 3 -0.65 0.89 -14.61
C LEU A 3 -1.93 1.28 -15.34
N LYS A 4 -2.96 0.44 -15.24
CA LYS A 4 -4.30 0.74 -15.71
C LYS A 4 -4.98 1.68 -14.73
N CYS A 5 -5.41 2.84 -15.20
CA CYS A 5 -6.06 3.81 -14.35
C CYS A 5 -7.44 4.21 -14.83
N ALA A 6 -8.27 4.66 -13.89
CA ALA A 6 -9.55 5.27 -14.16
C ALA A 6 -9.66 6.63 -13.44
N ILE A 7 -10.58 7.46 -13.94
CA ILE A 7 -10.86 8.79 -13.39
C ILE A 7 -12.37 8.87 -13.13
N VAL A 8 -12.73 9.36 -11.94
CA VAL A 8 -14.13 9.62 -11.54
C VAL A 8 -14.21 11.02 -10.94
N ASP A 9 -14.90 11.93 -11.63
CA ASP A 9 -15.09 13.33 -11.22
C ASP A 9 -16.31 13.88 -11.90
N ASP A 10 -17.23 14.55 -11.20
CA ASP A 10 -18.45 15.11 -11.81
C ASP A 10 -18.20 16.43 -12.56
N GLU A 11 -17.04 17.06 -12.36
CA GLU A 11 -16.64 18.26 -13.10
C GLU A 11 -16.00 17.90 -14.45
N PRO A 12 -16.61 18.29 -15.60
CA PRO A 12 -16.04 17.98 -16.92
C PRO A 12 -14.64 18.55 -17.16
N LEU A 13 -14.34 19.71 -16.55
CA LEU A 13 -13.01 20.35 -16.67
C LEU A 13 -11.95 19.56 -15.92
N ALA A 14 -12.24 19.06 -14.72
CA ALA A 14 -11.33 18.22 -13.94
C ALA A 14 -11.10 16.89 -14.64
N LEU A 15 -12.16 16.24 -15.17
CA LEU A 15 -12.05 15.03 -15.99
C LEU A 15 -11.13 15.23 -17.20
N GLY A 16 -11.31 16.34 -17.94
CA GLY A 16 -10.48 16.63 -19.11
C GLY A 16 -9.03 16.92 -18.75
N LEU A 17 -8.80 17.60 -17.62
CA LEU A 17 -7.47 17.88 -17.11
C LEU A 17 -6.72 16.60 -16.74
N LEU A 18 -7.34 15.74 -15.92
CA LEU A 18 -6.75 14.48 -15.49
C LEU A 18 -6.51 13.53 -16.67
N GLU A 19 -7.44 13.43 -17.61
CA GLU A 19 -7.25 12.69 -18.87
C GLU A 19 -6.02 13.18 -19.63
N SER A 20 -5.87 14.50 -19.77
CA SER A 20 -4.67 15.09 -20.41
C SER A 20 -3.39 14.73 -19.69
N TYR A 21 -3.41 14.68 -18.34
CA TYR A 21 -2.26 14.31 -17.55
C TYR A 21 -1.92 12.82 -17.68
N VAL A 22 -2.93 11.93 -17.63
CA VAL A 22 -2.73 10.49 -17.87
C VAL A 22 -2.12 10.26 -19.24
N ASN A 23 -2.65 10.88 -20.30
CA ASN A 23 -2.14 10.73 -21.66
C ASN A 23 -0.70 11.25 -21.86
N LYS A 24 -0.23 12.15 -21.00
CA LYS A 24 1.16 12.64 -20.99
C LYS A 24 2.10 11.75 -20.18
N THR A 25 1.57 10.79 -19.43
CA THR A 25 2.34 9.96 -18.49
C THR A 25 2.51 8.55 -19.05
N PRO A 26 3.67 8.19 -19.61
CA PRO A 26 3.83 6.97 -20.42
C PRO A 26 3.58 5.65 -19.70
N PHE A 27 3.65 5.65 -18.38
CA PHE A 27 3.45 4.46 -17.56
C PHE A 27 2.00 4.32 -17.02
N LEU A 28 1.07 5.19 -17.49
CA LEU A 28 -0.36 5.11 -17.20
C LEU A 28 -1.16 4.79 -18.46
N GLU A 29 -2.17 3.93 -18.30
CA GLU A 29 -3.14 3.59 -19.34
C GLU A 29 -4.55 3.94 -18.85
N LEU A 30 -5.23 4.88 -19.51
CA LEU A 30 -6.60 5.25 -19.14
C LEU A 30 -7.59 4.18 -19.66
N VAL A 31 -8.21 3.43 -18.75
CA VAL A 31 -9.19 2.38 -19.07
C VAL A 31 -10.63 2.79 -18.78
N GLY A 32 -10.84 3.89 -18.05
CA GLY A 32 -12.18 4.40 -17.73
C GLY A 32 -12.18 5.86 -17.34
N LYS A 33 -13.23 6.57 -17.76
CA LYS A 33 -13.49 7.97 -17.39
C LYS A 33 -14.98 8.13 -17.11
N TYR A 34 -15.34 8.55 -15.91
CA TYR A 34 -16.71 8.57 -15.42
C TYR A 34 -17.06 9.90 -14.80
N SER A 35 -18.23 10.45 -15.17
CA SER A 35 -18.76 11.70 -14.63
C SER A 35 -19.64 11.49 -13.38
N SER A 36 -19.77 10.26 -12.88
CA SER A 36 -20.45 9.97 -11.62
C SER A 36 -19.97 8.68 -11.00
N ALA A 37 -20.01 8.62 -9.65
CA ALA A 37 -19.71 7.40 -8.90
C ALA A 37 -20.67 6.25 -9.24
N VAL A 38 -21.95 6.56 -9.49
CA VAL A 38 -22.99 5.56 -9.83
C VAL A 38 -22.70 4.88 -11.17
N GLN A 39 -22.20 5.62 -12.16
CA GLN A 39 -21.76 5.03 -13.42
C GLN A 39 -20.50 4.17 -13.20
N ALA A 40 -19.54 4.69 -12.46
CA ALA A 40 -18.30 3.99 -12.19
C ALA A 40 -18.52 2.65 -11.49
N ILE A 41 -19.41 2.57 -10.48
CA ILE A 41 -19.75 1.31 -9.77
C ILE A 41 -20.20 0.21 -10.73
N LYS A 42 -20.92 0.54 -11.78
CA LYS A 42 -21.46 -0.45 -12.71
C LYS A 42 -20.40 -1.00 -13.66
N GLU A 43 -19.43 -0.17 -14.03
CA GLU A 43 -18.48 -0.50 -15.10
C GLU A 43 -17.09 -0.87 -14.60
N LEU A 44 -16.65 -0.34 -13.44
CA LEU A 44 -15.31 -0.60 -12.89
C LEU A 44 -15.05 -2.06 -12.51
N PRO A 45 -16.02 -2.83 -11.97
CA PRO A 45 -15.77 -4.23 -11.58
C PRO A 45 -15.36 -5.14 -12.75
N GLU A 46 -15.75 -4.80 -13.97
CA GLU A 46 -15.38 -5.56 -15.17
C GLU A 46 -13.98 -5.20 -15.70
N LYS A 47 -13.38 -4.13 -15.19
CA LYS A 47 -12.09 -3.62 -15.62
C LYS A 47 -11.09 -3.76 -14.48
N HIS A 48 -10.02 -4.52 -14.69
CA HIS A 48 -8.93 -4.56 -13.73
C HIS A 48 -8.22 -3.20 -13.72
N ILE A 49 -8.32 -2.49 -12.59
CA ILE A 49 -7.79 -1.14 -12.42
C ILE A 49 -6.77 -1.16 -11.29
N ASP A 50 -5.58 -0.66 -11.58
CA ASP A 50 -4.51 -0.52 -10.60
C ASP A 50 -4.66 0.79 -9.81
N LEU A 51 -5.00 1.89 -10.49
CA LEU A 51 -5.03 3.23 -9.92
C LEU A 51 -6.35 3.94 -10.24
N LEU A 52 -6.99 4.52 -9.22
CA LEU A 52 -8.21 5.29 -9.36
C LEU A 52 -7.99 6.72 -8.89
N PHE A 53 -8.16 7.70 -9.78
CA PHE A 53 -8.30 9.11 -9.41
C PHE A 53 -9.78 9.38 -9.13
N LEU A 54 -10.09 9.81 -7.91
CA LEU A 54 -11.47 9.85 -7.42
C LEU A 54 -11.77 11.18 -6.74
N ASP A 55 -12.71 11.94 -7.29
CA ASP A 55 -13.19 13.13 -6.60
C ASP A 55 -13.96 12.75 -5.32
N ILE A 56 -13.74 13.53 -4.26
CA ILE A 56 -14.43 13.31 -2.99
C ILE A 56 -15.86 13.83 -3.07
N GLN A 57 -16.07 15.01 -3.64
CA GLN A 57 -17.34 15.70 -3.61
C GLN A 57 -18.13 15.49 -4.91
N MET A 58 -18.87 14.41 -4.96
CA MET A 58 -19.76 14.12 -6.08
C MET A 58 -21.21 14.03 -5.61
N PRO A 59 -22.18 14.38 -6.48
CA PRO A 59 -23.60 14.16 -6.23
C PRO A 59 -23.92 12.67 -6.03
N GLU A 60 -24.99 12.39 -5.30
CA GLU A 60 -25.55 11.06 -5.04
C GLU A 60 -24.66 10.15 -4.17
N LEU A 61 -23.38 9.99 -4.51
CA LEU A 61 -22.45 9.15 -3.76
C LEU A 61 -21.11 9.85 -3.62
N ASN A 62 -20.73 10.11 -2.38
CA ASN A 62 -19.44 10.71 -2.03
C ASN A 62 -18.28 9.76 -2.35
N GLY A 63 -17.15 10.29 -2.83
CA GLY A 63 -15.96 9.51 -3.18
C GLY A 63 -15.40 8.68 -2.03
N LEU A 64 -15.51 9.15 -0.77
CA LEU A 64 -15.08 8.37 0.41
C LEU A 64 -15.99 7.15 0.67
N GLU A 65 -17.27 7.25 0.37
CA GLU A 65 -18.19 6.10 0.45
C GLU A 65 -17.95 5.14 -0.71
N PHE A 66 -17.76 5.67 -1.90
CA PHE A 66 -17.45 4.88 -3.08
C PHE A 66 -16.13 4.10 -2.91
N SER A 67 -15.10 4.71 -2.33
CA SER A 67 -13.81 4.06 -2.11
C SER A 67 -13.87 2.77 -1.29
N LYS A 68 -14.87 2.64 -0.40
CA LYS A 68 -15.10 1.42 0.41
C LYS A 68 -15.63 0.25 -0.41
N MET A 69 -16.15 0.52 -1.61
CA MET A 69 -16.72 -0.46 -2.52
C MET A 69 -15.74 -0.87 -3.62
N VAL A 70 -14.61 -0.17 -3.73
CA VAL A 70 -13.55 -0.44 -4.70
C VAL A 70 -12.73 -1.65 -4.25
N ASP A 71 -12.26 -2.45 -5.22
CA ASP A 71 -11.42 -3.60 -4.95
C ASP A 71 -10.16 -3.22 -4.15
N SER A 72 -9.78 -4.07 -3.20
CA SER A 72 -8.63 -3.83 -2.31
C SER A 72 -7.28 -3.79 -3.04
N GLY A 73 -7.19 -4.34 -4.23
CA GLY A 73 -6.01 -4.28 -5.11
C GLY A 73 -5.85 -2.93 -5.79
N THR A 74 -6.93 -2.15 -5.95
CA THR A 74 -6.87 -0.82 -6.55
C THR A 74 -6.38 0.22 -5.54
N ARG A 75 -5.39 1.04 -5.94
CA ARG A 75 -4.94 2.19 -5.15
C ARG A 75 -5.73 3.43 -5.53
N ILE A 76 -6.07 4.25 -4.55
CA ILE A 76 -6.91 5.42 -4.74
C ILE A 76 -6.09 6.69 -4.48
N VAL A 77 -6.14 7.62 -5.42
CA VAL A 77 -5.70 9.00 -5.26
C VAL A 77 -6.94 9.88 -5.26
N PHE A 78 -7.22 10.50 -4.13
CA PHE A 78 -8.35 11.40 -4.03
C PHE A 78 -8.04 12.76 -4.64
N THR A 79 -9.05 13.36 -5.27
CA THR A 79 -9.02 14.78 -5.69
C THR A 79 -10.07 15.54 -4.90
N THR A 80 -9.78 16.77 -4.49
CA THR A 80 -10.69 17.58 -3.68
C THR A 80 -10.39 19.07 -3.76
N ALA A 81 -11.42 19.89 -3.59
CA ALA A 81 -11.27 21.35 -3.43
C ALA A 81 -11.01 21.77 -1.96
N PHE A 82 -11.00 20.85 -1.00
CA PHE A 82 -10.97 21.15 0.43
C PHE A 82 -9.83 20.43 1.16
N ASP A 83 -9.00 21.20 1.84
CA ASP A 83 -7.82 20.72 2.59
C ASP A 83 -8.18 19.77 3.76
N GLN A 84 -9.36 19.94 4.34
CA GLN A 84 -9.80 19.19 5.53
C GLN A 84 -9.96 17.69 5.29
N TYR A 85 -10.20 17.25 4.06
CA TYR A 85 -10.34 15.83 3.75
C TYR A 85 -9.01 15.07 3.73
N ALA A 86 -7.89 15.76 3.61
CA ALA A 86 -6.56 15.16 3.75
C ALA A 86 -6.34 14.59 5.17
N ILE A 87 -7.03 15.12 6.19
CA ILE A 87 -6.93 14.69 7.58
C ILE A 87 -7.76 13.44 7.86
N ASP A 88 -8.92 13.29 7.20
CA ASP A 88 -9.81 12.12 7.36
C ASP A 88 -9.32 10.88 6.57
N GLY A 89 -8.33 11.04 5.74
CA GLY A 89 -7.77 9.99 4.87
C GLY A 89 -7.13 8.80 5.57
N TYR A 90 -6.86 8.90 6.86
CA TYR A 90 -6.39 7.75 7.66
C TYR A 90 -7.40 6.59 7.75
N LYS A 91 -8.66 6.81 7.39
CA LYS A 91 -9.72 5.79 7.45
C LYS A 91 -9.93 5.03 6.13
N VAL A 92 -9.28 5.46 5.07
CA VAL A 92 -9.42 4.87 3.73
C VAL A 92 -8.03 4.59 3.19
N ASN A 93 -7.81 3.47 2.51
CA ASN A 93 -6.53 3.08 1.92
C ASN A 93 -6.12 3.99 0.73
N ALA A 94 -6.13 5.31 0.97
CA ALA A 94 -5.71 6.29 -0.02
C ALA A 94 -4.18 6.27 -0.16
N LEU A 95 -3.74 6.28 -1.40
CA LEU A 95 -2.33 6.41 -1.73
C LEU A 95 -1.86 7.86 -1.60
N ASP A 96 -2.71 8.80 -2.03
CA ASP A 96 -2.43 10.23 -2.00
C ASP A 96 -3.70 11.09 -2.08
N TYR A 97 -3.53 12.41 -1.89
CA TYR A 97 -4.56 13.43 -2.01
C TYR A 97 -4.05 14.57 -2.90
N LEU A 98 -4.84 14.96 -3.90
CA LEU A 98 -4.57 16.07 -4.79
C LEU A 98 -5.56 17.21 -4.56
N LEU A 99 -5.06 18.36 -4.14
CA LEU A 99 -5.90 19.55 -3.95
C LEU A 99 -6.14 20.23 -5.29
N LYS A 100 -7.40 20.54 -5.59
CA LYS A 100 -7.76 21.34 -6.76
C LYS A 100 -7.42 22.84 -6.51
N PRO A 101 -6.78 23.54 -7.46
CA PRO A 101 -6.45 23.13 -8.83
C PRO A 101 -5.23 22.22 -8.90
N ILE A 102 -5.36 21.05 -9.52
CA ILE A 102 -4.34 20.01 -9.59
C ILE A 102 -3.24 20.45 -10.57
N SER A 103 -1.98 20.51 -10.10
CA SER A 103 -0.84 20.68 -10.99
C SER A 103 -0.39 19.37 -11.61
N TYR A 104 0.26 19.43 -12.79
CA TYR A 104 0.85 18.21 -13.38
C TYR A 104 1.95 17.61 -12.49
N VAL A 105 2.67 18.43 -11.73
CA VAL A 105 3.72 17.99 -10.82
C VAL A 105 3.14 17.15 -9.69
N ASP A 106 2.08 17.63 -9.04
CA ASP A 106 1.42 16.90 -7.94
C ASP A 106 0.80 15.60 -8.46
N PHE A 107 0.13 15.64 -9.62
CA PHE A 107 -0.39 14.46 -10.29
C PHE A 107 0.72 13.43 -10.56
N LEU A 108 1.85 13.85 -11.11
CA LEU A 108 2.97 12.96 -11.43
C LEU A 108 3.60 12.36 -10.18
N GLN A 109 3.68 13.12 -9.08
CA GLN A 109 4.15 12.61 -7.79
C GLN A 109 3.23 11.49 -7.26
N ALA A 110 1.92 11.71 -7.29
CA ALA A 110 0.95 10.70 -6.87
C ALA A 110 1.00 9.45 -7.76
N ALA A 111 1.12 9.63 -9.08
CA ALA A 111 1.28 8.52 -10.02
C ALA A 111 2.57 7.71 -9.78
N ASN A 112 3.68 8.37 -9.47
CA ASN A 112 4.94 7.68 -9.13
C ASN A 112 4.85 6.91 -7.81
N LYS A 113 4.11 7.41 -6.80
CA LYS A 113 3.84 6.65 -5.58
C LYS A 113 3.09 5.35 -5.90
N ALA A 114 2.16 5.37 -6.87
CA ALA A 114 1.47 4.17 -7.30
C ALA A 114 2.42 3.15 -7.93
N VAL A 115 3.32 3.59 -8.82
CA VAL A 115 4.35 2.71 -9.40
C VAL A 115 5.19 2.06 -8.30
N GLN A 116 5.73 2.85 -7.38
CA GLN A 116 6.52 2.35 -6.26
C GLN A 116 5.77 1.32 -5.42
N TRP A 117 4.48 1.58 -5.14
CA TRP A 117 3.64 0.64 -4.41
C TRP A 117 3.55 -0.71 -5.11
N PHE A 118 3.25 -0.73 -6.41
CA PHE A 118 3.11 -1.97 -7.17
C PHE A 118 4.45 -2.68 -7.39
N GLU A 119 5.55 -1.95 -7.53
CA GLU A 119 6.90 -2.52 -7.59
C GLU A 119 7.28 -3.23 -6.29
N LEU A 120 6.94 -2.64 -5.12
CA LEU A 120 7.17 -3.28 -3.83
C LEU A 120 6.35 -4.58 -3.66
N LEU A 121 5.14 -4.65 -4.24
CA LEU A 121 4.33 -5.86 -4.21
C LEU A 121 4.87 -6.96 -5.15
N GLN A 122 5.55 -6.56 -6.23
CA GLN A 122 6.13 -7.49 -7.21
C GLN A 122 7.53 -7.97 -6.82
N GLN A 123 8.20 -7.27 -5.89
CA GLN A 123 9.44 -7.80 -5.34
C GLN A 123 9.14 -9.16 -4.72
N PRO A 124 9.86 -10.22 -5.13
CA PRO A 124 9.74 -11.47 -4.40
C PRO A 124 10.03 -11.13 -2.94
N LYS A 125 9.09 -11.42 -2.04
CA LYS A 125 9.40 -11.39 -0.61
C LYS A 125 10.64 -12.25 -0.49
N GLU A 126 11.79 -11.65 -0.18
CA GLU A 126 12.93 -12.44 0.27
C GLU A 126 12.38 -13.26 1.43
N GLU A 127 12.13 -14.54 1.17
CA GLU A 127 11.76 -15.45 2.25
C GLU A 127 12.90 -15.33 3.24
N ILE A 128 12.60 -14.77 4.41
CA ILE A 128 13.57 -14.70 5.48
C ILE A 128 13.86 -16.18 5.82
N GLN A 129 14.92 -16.70 5.22
CA GLN A 129 15.28 -18.10 5.36
C GLN A 129 15.86 -18.37 6.73
N SER A 130 16.44 -17.37 7.38
CA SER A 130 17.04 -17.49 8.69
C SER A 130 16.90 -16.21 9.50
N ILE A 131 16.83 -16.36 10.82
CA ILE A 131 16.87 -15.27 11.79
C ILE A 131 18.06 -15.44 12.72
N PHE A 132 18.64 -14.33 13.17
CA PHE A 132 19.67 -14.36 14.20
C PHE A 132 19.05 -14.05 15.55
N VAL A 133 19.24 -14.95 16.50
CA VAL A 133 18.72 -14.83 17.86
C VAL A 133 19.88 -14.88 18.87
N LYS A 134 19.73 -14.15 19.96
CA LYS A 134 20.70 -14.20 21.06
C LYS A 134 20.28 -15.27 22.06
N SER A 135 21.03 -16.35 22.13
CA SER A 135 20.86 -17.45 23.11
C SER A 135 22.15 -17.62 23.90
N GLU A 136 22.06 -17.65 25.22
CA GLU A 136 23.23 -17.87 26.13
C GLU A 136 24.45 -16.99 25.80
N TYR A 137 24.23 -15.69 25.56
CA TYR A 137 25.28 -14.71 25.17
C TYR A 137 25.92 -14.93 23.79
N LYS A 138 25.40 -15.84 22.97
CA LYS A 138 25.84 -16.10 21.59
C LYS A 138 24.76 -15.74 20.60
N LEU A 139 25.17 -15.28 19.43
CA LEU A 139 24.27 -15.14 18.28
C LEU A 139 24.16 -16.53 17.61
N VAL A 140 22.93 -17.04 17.54
CA VAL A 140 22.62 -18.30 16.89
C VAL A 140 21.75 -17.98 15.66
N GLN A 141 22.14 -18.51 14.52
CA GLN A 141 21.33 -18.43 13.31
C GLN A 141 20.33 -19.60 13.31
N ILE A 142 19.06 -19.29 13.12
CA ILE A 142 17.97 -20.24 13.03
C ILE A 142 17.42 -20.22 11.63
N GLU A 143 17.43 -21.33 10.92
CA GLU A 143 16.77 -21.50 9.64
C GLU A 143 15.28 -21.74 9.88
N LEU A 144 14.42 -20.86 9.36
CA LEU A 144 12.97 -20.93 9.61
C LEU A 144 12.35 -22.23 9.10
N SER A 145 12.89 -22.78 8.00
CA SER A 145 12.44 -24.06 7.41
C SER A 145 12.72 -25.27 8.29
N LYS A 146 13.67 -25.18 9.22
CA LYS A 146 14.04 -26.27 10.13
C LYS A 146 13.33 -26.20 11.48
N ILE A 147 12.53 -25.17 11.73
CA ILE A 147 11.78 -25.07 12.98
C ILE A 147 10.64 -26.08 12.96
N LEU A 148 10.64 -27.02 13.91
CA LEU A 148 9.57 -27.99 14.12
C LEU A 148 8.40 -27.34 14.87
N TYR A 149 8.68 -26.70 16.01
CA TYR A 149 7.70 -25.96 16.80
C TYR A 149 8.39 -25.04 17.81
N ILE A 150 7.61 -24.11 18.35
CA ILE A 150 8.04 -23.14 19.36
C ILE A 150 7.17 -23.33 20.62
N GLU A 151 7.80 -23.47 21.77
CA GLU A 151 7.13 -23.58 23.06
C GLU A 151 7.37 -22.34 23.90
N GLY A 152 6.30 -21.73 24.41
CA GLY A 152 6.36 -20.56 25.29
C GLY A 152 6.45 -20.98 26.76
N LEU A 153 7.44 -20.49 27.50
CA LEU A 153 7.63 -20.71 28.92
C LEU A 153 7.80 -19.37 29.64
N LYS A 154 6.72 -18.79 30.16
CA LYS A 154 6.73 -17.49 30.86
C LYS A 154 7.69 -16.46 30.23
N ASP A 155 8.95 -16.47 30.68
CA ASP A 155 9.97 -15.47 30.28
C ASP A 155 10.92 -16.00 29.19
N TYR A 156 10.66 -17.20 28.64
CA TYR A 156 11.51 -17.85 27.64
C TYR A 156 10.68 -18.44 26.52
N LEU A 157 11.30 -18.53 25.34
CA LEU A 157 10.84 -19.33 24.21
C LEU A 157 11.84 -20.46 23.99
N LYS A 158 11.34 -21.67 23.75
CA LYS A 158 12.13 -22.81 23.29
C LYS A 158 11.82 -23.05 21.82
N ILE A 159 12.83 -23.00 20.97
CA ILE A 159 12.72 -23.32 19.56
C ILE A 159 13.33 -24.70 19.33
N TYR A 160 12.53 -25.62 18.78
CA TYR A 160 12.95 -26.97 18.44
C TYR A 160 13.19 -27.02 16.93
N GLU A 161 14.41 -27.47 16.56
CA GLU A 161 14.83 -27.63 15.16
C GLU A 161 15.02 -29.13 14.83
N GLU A 162 14.84 -29.47 13.56
CA GLU A 162 14.94 -30.84 13.05
C GLU A 162 16.32 -31.43 13.28
N ASP A 163 17.39 -30.68 13.14
CA ASP A 163 18.78 -31.13 13.23
C ASP A 163 19.38 -30.95 14.63
N SER A 164 18.67 -30.45 15.63
CA SER A 164 19.20 -30.12 16.93
C SER A 164 18.57 -31.01 18.04
N PRO A 165 19.36 -31.77 18.78
CA PRO A 165 18.83 -32.59 19.88
C PRO A 165 18.41 -31.77 21.10
N LYS A 166 18.75 -30.48 21.16
CA LYS A 166 18.41 -29.59 22.27
C LYS A 166 17.73 -28.33 21.73
N PRO A 167 16.65 -27.85 22.39
CA PRO A 167 15.99 -26.60 21.99
C PRO A 167 16.88 -25.39 22.22
N ILE A 168 16.77 -24.42 21.36
CA ILE A 168 17.36 -23.09 21.51
C ILE A 168 16.50 -22.28 22.47
N LEU A 169 17.08 -21.77 23.55
CA LEU A 169 16.41 -20.98 24.57
C LEU A 169 16.56 -19.49 24.28
N LEU A 170 15.45 -18.79 24.14
CA LEU A 170 15.40 -17.34 23.97
C LEU A 170 14.75 -16.70 25.19
N SER A 171 15.43 -15.74 25.82
CA SER A 171 14.83 -14.94 26.90
C SER A 171 13.97 -13.82 26.31
N LEU A 172 12.72 -13.71 26.74
CA LEU A 172 11.80 -12.63 26.35
C LEU A 172 12.12 -11.30 27.07
N ILE A 173 12.91 -11.36 28.15
CA ILE A 173 13.25 -10.19 28.98
C ILE A 173 14.25 -9.26 28.27
N HIS A 174 14.92 -9.72 27.21
CA HIS A 174 15.94 -8.97 26.46
C HIS A 174 15.57 -8.71 25.00
N ILE A 175 14.30 -8.63 24.66
CA ILE A 175 13.88 -8.05 23.40
C ILE A 175 13.99 -6.52 23.56
N SER A 176 15.22 -6.00 23.48
CA SER A 176 15.45 -4.59 23.25
C SER A 176 14.94 -4.27 21.83
N GLU A 177 14.26 -3.13 21.71
CA GLU A 177 13.75 -2.59 20.44
C GLU A 177 14.75 -2.74 19.28
N PRO A 178 14.27 -3.00 18.04
CA PRO A 178 15.14 -3.06 16.88
C PRO A 178 15.89 -1.73 16.79
N THR A 179 17.20 -1.77 16.89
CA THR A 179 18.08 -0.62 16.75
C THR A 179 17.84 -0.02 15.37
N ARG A 180 17.17 1.13 15.33
CA ARG A 180 17.04 1.96 14.15
C ARG A 180 18.46 2.37 13.77
N GLN A 181 19.02 1.76 12.73
CA GLN A 181 20.27 2.25 12.15
C GLN A 181 20.02 3.67 11.64
N GLU A 182 20.49 4.65 12.36
CA GLU A 182 20.64 6.01 11.85
C GLU A 182 21.61 5.93 10.66
N ALA A 183 21.10 6.29 9.49
CA ALA A 183 21.94 6.52 8.34
C ALA A 183 22.84 7.71 8.66
N ILE A 184 24.12 7.45 8.85
CA ILE A 184 25.16 8.47 8.94
C ILE A 184 25.44 8.94 7.51
N SER A 185 25.12 10.22 7.30
CA SER A 185 25.57 11.20 6.27
C SER A 185 26.11 10.66 4.97
#